data_e1dd7989957fca18f1a3275d431bcd58
#
_entry.id   e1dd7989957fca18f1a3275d431bcd58
#
_cell.length_a   1.000
_cell.length_b   1.000
_cell.length_c   1.000
_cell.angle_alpha   90.00
_cell.angle_beta   90.00
_cell.angle_gamma   90.00
#
_symmetry.space_group_name_H-M   'P 1'
#
loop_
_entity.id
_entity.type
_entity.pdbx_description
1 polymer ?
#
loop_
_entity_poly.entity_id
_entity_poly.type
_entity_poly.pdbx_seq_one_letter_code
_entity_poly.pdbx_strand_id
1 'polypeptide(L)'
;LDLLPWLQRLPQGLDTELGADSGGLSAGQAQLLAFARVFLKNPGLVILDEASSRLDPLTEQLIEQAVERLLKNRTGIIIAHRLKTVERANQILILEQGQLVEYGDRVSLMADSRSRFSHLLQIGANGLG
;
A
#
# COMPACT_ATOMS: atom_id res chain seq x y z
N LEU A 1 -13.97 -5.23 1.00
CA LEU A 1 -13.03 -6.34 1.23
C LEU A 1 -13.83 -7.63 1.22
N ASP A 2 -13.58 -8.49 0.26
CA ASP A 2 -14.25 -9.79 0.21
C ASP A 2 -13.43 -10.82 1.00
N LEU A 3 -13.54 -10.77 2.32
CA LEU A 3 -12.88 -11.71 3.24
C LEU A 3 -13.75 -12.93 3.55
N LEU A 4 -15.00 -12.95 3.08
CA LEU A 4 -15.95 -14.02 3.39
C LEU A 4 -15.47 -15.41 2.94
N PRO A 5 -14.96 -15.61 1.71
CA PRO A 5 -14.47 -16.91 1.28
C PRO A 5 -13.30 -17.43 2.11
N TRP A 6 -12.45 -16.52 2.61
CA TRP A 6 -11.37 -16.86 3.51
C TRP A 6 -11.90 -17.24 4.90
N LEU A 7 -12.82 -16.45 5.46
CA LEU A 7 -13.42 -16.71 6.77
C LEU A 7 -14.11 -18.08 6.82
N GLN A 8 -14.79 -18.47 5.73
CA GLN A 8 -15.48 -19.77 5.63
C GLN A 8 -14.51 -20.98 5.64
N ARG A 9 -13.23 -20.76 5.34
CA ARG A 9 -12.20 -21.81 5.39
C ARG A 9 -11.57 -21.98 6.77
N LEU A 10 -11.81 -21.05 7.68
CA LEU A 10 -11.27 -21.12 9.03
C LEU A 10 -12.04 -22.20 9.85
N PRO A 11 -11.34 -23.03 10.64
CA PRO A 11 -11.96 -24.15 11.36
C PRO A 11 -13.11 -23.76 12.28
N GLN A 12 -13.03 -22.59 12.89
CA GLN A 12 -14.00 -22.05 13.84
C GLN A 12 -14.56 -20.68 13.39
N GLY A 13 -14.45 -20.35 12.10
CA GLY A 13 -14.92 -19.07 11.56
C GLY A 13 -14.33 -17.88 12.32
N LEU A 14 -15.17 -16.99 12.84
CA LEU A 14 -14.75 -15.81 13.60
C LEU A 14 -14.12 -16.13 14.95
N ASP A 15 -14.38 -17.30 15.52
CA ASP A 15 -13.85 -17.73 16.81
C ASP A 15 -12.50 -18.46 16.68
N THR A 16 -11.95 -18.51 15.48
CA THR A 16 -10.63 -19.10 15.24
C THR A 16 -9.57 -18.30 15.97
N GLU A 17 -8.84 -18.95 16.89
CA GLU A 17 -7.70 -18.33 17.56
C GLU A 17 -6.55 -18.12 16.58
N LEU A 18 -6.10 -16.87 16.44
CA LEU A 18 -4.91 -16.52 15.70
C LEU A 18 -3.74 -16.43 16.68
N GLY A 19 -2.73 -17.30 16.51
CA GLY A 19 -1.54 -17.28 17.35
C GLY A 19 -0.79 -15.97 17.30
N ALA A 20 0.07 -15.72 18.30
CA ALA A 20 0.84 -14.48 18.44
C ALA A 20 1.72 -14.17 17.21
N ASP A 21 2.15 -15.19 16.48
CA ASP A 21 2.95 -15.08 15.26
C ASP A 21 2.09 -15.12 13.97
N SER A 22 0.85 -14.62 14.01
CA SER A 22 -0.12 -14.71 12.91
C SER A 22 -0.43 -16.17 12.52
N GLY A 23 -0.36 -17.09 13.47
CA GLY A 23 -0.45 -18.55 13.26
C GLY A 23 -1.65 -18.92 12.38
N GLY A 24 -1.35 -19.48 11.20
CA GLY A 24 -2.34 -19.87 10.20
C GLY A 24 -2.73 -18.79 9.18
N LEU A 25 -2.26 -17.54 9.29
CA LEU A 25 -2.44 -16.49 8.28
C LEU A 25 -1.22 -16.36 7.38
N SER A 26 -1.44 -16.25 6.07
CA SER A 26 -0.40 -15.74 5.17
C SER A 26 -0.15 -14.25 5.44
N ALA A 27 1.02 -13.74 5.03
CA ALA A 27 1.34 -12.30 5.14
C ALA A 27 0.27 -11.42 4.49
N GLY A 28 -0.25 -11.82 3.34
CA GLY A 28 -1.33 -11.11 2.64
C GLY A 28 -2.66 -11.15 3.37
N GLN A 29 -3.02 -12.27 3.96
CA GLN A 29 -4.24 -12.41 4.77
C GLN A 29 -4.17 -11.55 6.03
N ALA A 30 -3.03 -11.51 6.71
CA ALA A 30 -2.80 -10.64 7.85
C ALA A 30 -2.96 -9.15 7.46
N GLN A 31 -2.43 -8.77 6.30
CA GLN A 31 -2.55 -7.40 5.78
C GLN A 31 -4.00 -7.04 5.43
N LEU A 32 -4.74 -7.93 4.79
CA LEU A 32 -6.18 -7.73 4.49
C LEU A 32 -7.01 -7.59 5.77
N LEU A 33 -6.70 -8.36 6.81
CA LEU A 33 -7.36 -8.24 8.11
C LEU A 33 -7.05 -6.90 8.77
N ALA A 34 -5.79 -6.43 8.67
CA ALA A 34 -5.40 -5.09 9.15
C ALA A 34 -6.18 -3.99 8.42
N PHE A 35 -6.36 -4.08 7.11
CA PHE A 35 -7.20 -3.14 6.35
C PHE A 35 -8.67 -3.17 6.81
N ALA A 36 -9.23 -4.36 7.05
CA ALA A 36 -10.59 -4.48 7.56
C ALA A 36 -10.77 -3.72 8.89
N ARG A 37 -9.81 -3.81 9.79
CA ARG A 37 -9.82 -3.08 11.07
C ARG A 37 -9.78 -1.57 10.86
N VAL A 38 -8.99 -1.08 9.90
CA VAL A 38 -8.93 0.35 9.56
C VAL A 38 -10.24 0.82 8.94
N PHE A 39 -10.85 0.02 8.06
CA PHE A 39 -12.17 0.32 7.49
C PHE A 39 -13.24 0.52 8.57
N LEU A 40 -13.26 -0.36 9.57
CA LEU A 40 -14.22 -0.27 10.67
C LEU A 40 -14.03 1.00 11.53
N LYS A 41 -12.81 1.49 11.64
CA LYS A 41 -12.52 2.75 12.34
C LYS A 41 -12.94 3.99 11.54
N ASN A 42 -13.14 3.85 10.23
CA ASN A 42 -13.51 4.92 9.30
C ASN A 42 -12.73 6.24 9.49
N PRO A 43 -11.38 6.22 9.43
CA PRO A 43 -10.57 7.41 9.67
C PRO A 43 -10.64 8.38 8.49
N GLY A 44 -10.42 9.68 8.73
CA GLY A 44 -10.25 10.69 7.68
C GLY A 44 -8.86 10.69 7.06
N LEU A 45 -7.84 10.27 7.81
CA LEU A 45 -6.44 10.14 7.38
C LEU A 45 -5.99 8.70 7.52
N VAL A 46 -5.37 8.16 6.47
CA VAL A 46 -4.77 6.83 6.45
C VAL A 46 -3.30 6.95 6.10
N ILE A 47 -2.44 6.30 6.87
CA ILE A 47 -1.01 6.19 6.58
C ILE A 47 -0.73 4.74 6.22
N LEU A 48 -0.21 4.51 5.01
CA LEU A 48 0.16 3.20 4.51
C LEU A 48 1.67 3.14 4.32
N ASP A 49 2.31 2.22 5.04
CA ASP A 49 3.71 1.86 4.78
C ASP A 49 3.70 0.61 3.91
N GLU A 50 4.19 0.76 2.67
CA GLU A 50 4.20 -0.34 1.71
C GLU A 50 5.26 -1.38 2.12
N ALA A 51 4.79 -2.55 2.60
CA ALA A 51 5.67 -3.66 2.90
C ALA A 51 6.18 -4.32 1.59
N SER A 52 7.48 -4.61 1.54
CA SER A 52 8.16 -5.25 0.41
C SER A 52 8.00 -6.78 0.37
N SER A 53 6.98 -7.34 1.03
CA SER A 53 6.74 -8.79 1.02
C SER A 53 6.30 -9.26 -0.37
N ARG A 54 6.90 -10.35 -0.84
CA ARG A 54 6.44 -11.03 -2.05
C ARG A 54 5.12 -11.74 -1.75
N LEU A 55 4.08 -11.33 -2.45
CA LEU A 55 2.76 -11.94 -2.38
C LEU A 55 2.47 -12.67 -3.69
N ASP A 56 1.62 -13.69 -3.63
CA ASP A 56 1.08 -14.30 -4.83
C ASP A 56 0.22 -13.27 -5.61
N PRO A 57 0.11 -13.37 -6.95
CA PRO A 57 -0.59 -12.36 -7.77
C PRO A 57 -2.04 -12.12 -7.37
N LEU A 58 -2.76 -13.17 -6.95
CA LEU A 58 -4.16 -13.03 -6.53
C LEU A 58 -4.28 -12.21 -5.24
N THR A 59 -3.44 -12.51 -4.25
CA THR A 59 -3.42 -11.78 -2.98
C THR A 59 -2.97 -10.33 -3.19
N GLU A 60 -1.99 -10.09 -4.05
CA GLU A 60 -1.56 -8.75 -4.41
C GLU A 60 -2.70 -7.93 -5.02
N GLN A 61 -3.48 -8.52 -5.93
CA GLN A 61 -4.64 -7.87 -6.52
C GLN A 61 -5.72 -7.52 -5.47
N LEU A 62 -6.00 -8.42 -4.53
CA LEU A 62 -6.94 -8.16 -3.44
C LEU A 62 -6.49 -7.01 -2.54
N ILE A 63 -5.21 -6.94 -2.24
CA ILE A 63 -4.61 -5.85 -1.46
C ILE A 63 -4.70 -4.52 -2.21
N GLU A 64 -4.40 -4.50 -3.52
CA GLU A 64 -4.54 -3.30 -4.33
C GLU A 64 -5.97 -2.77 -4.32
N GLN A 65 -6.97 -3.63 -4.49
CA GLN A 65 -8.37 -3.26 -4.42
C GLN A 65 -8.76 -2.74 -3.02
N ALA A 66 -8.22 -3.36 -1.97
CA ALA A 66 -8.45 -2.92 -0.60
C ALA A 66 -7.87 -1.51 -0.35
N VAL A 67 -6.66 -1.25 -0.83
CA VAL A 67 -6.01 0.07 -0.76
C VAL A 67 -6.83 1.13 -1.50
N GLU A 68 -7.28 0.85 -2.72
CA GLU A 68 -8.11 1.78 -3.49
C GLU A 68 -9.41 2.15 -2.75
N ARG A 69 -10.09 1.15 -2.20
CA ARG A 69 -11.31 1.37 -1.41
C ARG A 69 -11.04 2.16 -0.14
N LEU A 70 -9.91 1.85 0.54
CA LEU A 70 -9.53 2.51 1.77
C LEU A 70 -9.21 3.99 1.56
N LEU A 71 -8.57 4.33 0.44
CA LEU A 71 -8.19 5.71 0.12
C LEU A 71 -9.33 6.54 -0.45
N LYS A 72 -10.40 5.91 -0.91
CA LYS A 72 -11.54 6.60 -1.50
C LYS A 72 -12.19 7.56 -0.48
N ASN A 73 -12.29 8.85 -0.84
CA ASN A 73 -12.85 9.92 0.01
C ASN A 73 -12.08 10.13 1.33
N ARG A 74 -10.77 9.82 1.35
CA ARG A 74 -9.90 10.03 2.51
C ARG A 74 -8.59 10.66 2.08
N THR A 75 -7.91 11.26 3.03
CA THR A 75 -6.51 11.67 2.84
C THR A 75 -5.61 10.48 3.10
N GLY A 76 -4.75 10.15 2.13
CA GLY A 76 -3.78 9.06 2.24
C GLY A 76 -2.34 9.56 2.20
N ILE A 77 -1.52 9.09 3.11
CA ILE A 77 -0.06 9.22 3.05
C ILE A 77 0.49 7.82 2.79
N ILE A 78 1.21 7.63 1.69
CA ILE A 78 1.75 6.34 1.31
C ILE A 78 3.27 6.43 1.27
N ILE A 79 3.93 5.57 2.04
CA ILE A 79 5.38 5.37 1.95
C ILE A 79 5.60 4.31 0.88
N ALA A 80 5.98 4.76 -0.32
CA ALA A 80 6.04 3.91 -1.50
C ALA A 80 7.44 3.36 -1.74
N HIS A 81 7.51 2.07 -2.03
CA HIS A 81 8.73 1.37 -2.44
C HIS A 81 8.66 0.88 -3.90
N ARG A 82 7.50 1.04 -4.55
CA ARG A 82 7.25 0.63 -5.94
C ARG A 82 6.72 1.80 -6.77
N LEU A 83 7.16 1.90 -8.02
CA LEU A 83 6.69 2.93 -8.95
C LEU A 83 5.17 2.91 -9.13
N LYS A 84 4.56 1.73 -9.25
CA LYS A 84 3.11 1.56 -9.41
C LYS A 84 2.31 2.20 -8.27
N THR A 85 2.82 2.15 -7.05
CA THR A 85 2.20 2.79 -5.89
C THR A 85 2.26 4.32 -5.99
N VAL A 86 3.38 4.84 -6.49
CA VAL A 86 3.58 6.28 -6.68
C VAL A 86 2.62 6.88 -7.71
N GLU A 87 2.25 6.12 -8.74
CA GLU A 87 1.31 6.57 -9.78
C GLU A 87 -0.09 6.91 -9.25
N ARG A 88 -0.44 6.41 -8.08
CA ARG A 88 -1.73 6.71 -7.41
C ARG A 88 -1.73 8.05 -6.67
N ALA A 89 -0.55 8.58 -6.36
CA ALA A 89 -0.43 9.80 -5.58
C ALA A 89 -0.76 11.05 -6.41
N ASN A 90 -1.41 12.01 -5.79
CA ASN A 90 -1.61 13.34 -6.37
C ASN A 90 -0.38 14.22 -6.16
N GLN A 91 0.24 14.09 -5.00
CA GLN A 91 1.41 14.86 -4.59
C GLN A 91 2.55 13.94 -4.21
N ILE A 92 3.75 14.36 -4.52
CA ILE A 92 4.99 13.65 -4.20
C ILE A 92 5.78 14.45 -3.18
N LEU A 93 6.31 13.74 -2.20
CA LEU A 93 7.19 14.26 -1.19
C LEU A 93 8.42 13.33 -1.12
N ILE A 94 9.60 13.87 -1.34
CA ILE A 94 10.85 13.10 -1.29
C ILE A 94 11.65 13.52 -0.08
N LEU A 95 11.97 12.53 0.75
CA LEU A 95 12.82 12.69 1.92
C LEU A 95 14.15 11.97 1.71
N GLU A 96 15.24 12.66 1.95
CA GLU A 96 16.59 12.08 1.96
C GLU A 96 17.30 12.48 3.26
N GLN A 97 17.83 11.51 3.97
CA GLN A 97 18.55 11.72 5.24
C GLN A 97 17.75 12.58 6.26
N GLY A 98 16.43 12.37 6.32
CA GLY A 98 15.56 13.11 7.23
C GLY A 98 15.20 14.53 6.77
N GLN A 99 15.61 14.94 5.58
CA GLN A 99 15.33 16.27 5.02
C GLN A 99 14.39 16.17 3.84
N LEU A 100 13.47 17.13 3.72
CA LEU A 100 12.63 17.30 2.55
C LEU A 100 13.45 17.87 1.41
N VAL A 101 13.65 17.08 0.35
CA VAL A 101 14.42 17.50 -0.83
C VAL A 101 13.55 17.94 -1.99
N GLU A 102 12.33 17.42 -2.10
CA GLU A 102 11.39 17.80 -3.15
C GLU A 102 9.94 17.61 -2.68
N TYR A 103 9.07 18.51 -3.10
CA TYR A 103 7.64 18.42 -2.89
C TYR A 103 6.89 19.06 -4.06
N GLY A 104 5.85 18.41 -4.54
CA GLY A 104 5.01 18.99 -5.60
C GLY A 104 3.99 18.03 -6.18
N ASP A 105 3.21 18.56 -7.12
CA ASP A 105 2.26 17.80 -7.90
C ASP A 105 2.97 16.70 -8.72
N ARG A 106 2.46 15.47 -8.66
CA ARG A 106 3.08 14.32 -9.34
C ARG A 106 3.27 14.54 -10.85
N VAL A 107 2.24 15.03 -11.52
CA VAL A 107 2.28 15.23 -12.99
C VAL A 107 3.30 16.30 -13.36
N SER A 108 3.34 17.40 -12.60
CA SER A 108 4.29 18.50 -12.82
C SER A 108 5.74 18.06 -12.59
N LEU A 109 6.00 17.31 -11.52
CA LEU A 109 7.34 16.79 -11.22
C LEU A 109 7.79 15.76 -12.25
N MET A 110 6.89 14.92 -12.74
CA MET A 110 7.19 13.93 -13.78
C MET A 110 7.54 14.60 -15.12
N ALA A 111 6.91 15.72 -15.44
CA ALA A 111 7.17 16.49 -16.67
C ALA A 111 8.47 17.30 -16.61
N ASP A 112 8.96 17.67 -15.42
CA ASP A 112 10.22 18.38 -15.24
C ASP A 112 11.39 17.39 -15.20
N SER A 113 12.16 17.33 -16.29
CA SER A 113 13.35 16.48 -16.40
C SER A 113 14.45 16.78 -15.37
N ARG A 114 14.41 17.93 -14.70
CA ARG A 114 15.36 18.33 -13.65
C ARG A 114 14.90 17.91 -12.26
N SER A 115 13.65 17.46 -12.11
CA SER A 115 13.13 17.05 -10.82
C SER A 115 13.82 15.78 -10.30
N ARG A 116 13.95 15.68 -8.99
CA ARG A 116 14.43 14.46 -8.32
C ARG A 116 13.51 13.28 -8.61
N PHE A 117 12.23 13.52 -8.60
CA PHE A 117 11.21 12.53 -8.91
C PHE A 117 11.36 11.95 -10.32
N SER A 118 11.54 12.80 -11.33
CA SER A 118 11.77 12.34 -12.72
C SER A 118 13.01 11.44 -12.82
N HIS A 119 14.11 11.81 -12.15
CA HIS A 119 15.32 10.98 -12.09
C HIS A 119 15.08 9.62 -11.43
N LEU A 120 14.33 9.58 -10.31
CA LEU A 120 13.99 8.32 -9.64
C LEU A 120 13.12 7.41 -10.51
N LEU A 121 12.19 7.97 -11.28
CA LEU A 121 11.39 7.20 -12.23
C LEU A 121 12.26 6.56 -13.32
N GLN A 122 13.24 7.30 -13.85
CA GLN A 122 14.16 6.78 -14.88
C GLN A 122 15.02 5.64 -14.35
N ILE A 123 15.56 5.78 -13.13
CA ILE A 123 16.36 4.73 -12.47
C ILE A 123 15.51 3.48 -12.23
N GLY A 124 14.28 3.66 -11.72
CA GLY A 124 13.36 2.55 -11.46
C GLY A 124 12.92 1.83 -12.73
N ALA A 125 12.67 2.53 -13.81
CA ALA A 125 12.33 1.94 -15.10
C ALA A 125 13.51 1.14 -15.70
N ASN A 126 14.74 1.61 -15.53
CA ASN A 126 15.96 0.94 -16.01
C ASN A 126 16.37 -0.24 -15.11
N GLY A 127 15.97 -0.26 -13.84
CA GLY A 127 16.28 -1.33 -12.90
C GLY A 127 15.35 -2.54 -12.99
N LEU A 128 14.27 -2.45 -13.76
CA LEU A 128 13.29 -3.51 -14.01
C LEU A 128 13.52 -4.22 -15.36
N GLY A 129 14.66 -3.97 -15.94
CA GLY A 129 15.13 -4.69 -17.13
C GLY A 129 15.64 -6.08 -16.83
#